data_80d0e3f3d7222b1c6da610e09f0c5457
#
_entry.id   80d0e3f3d7222b1c6da610e09f0c5457
#
_cell.length_a   1.000
_cell.length_b   1.000
_cell.length_c   1.000
_cell.angle_alpha   90.00
_cell.angle_beta   90.00
_cell.angle_gamma   90.00
#
_symmetry.space_group_name_H-M   'P 1'
#
loop_
_entity.id
_entity.type
_entity.pdbx_description
1 polymer ?
#
loop_
_entity_poly.entity_id
_entity_poly.type
_entity_poly.pdbx_seq_one_letter_code
_entity_poly.pdbx_strand_id
1 'polypeptide(L)'
;MNSQNTPVHIRLWHRDFWLMAIANFLLAMSVYMLIPTMPQWLMSTQNFSALESGIAMGAFGVGLFALGVFVSFLVQHHRRNVVCIWAVIGVGALIALLYYLDAQRSQFCDLGLVIIQRFALGAAFGLAQMVLTSTLIIDTSESFQRTEANHSASWFSRFALSLGPMSGLLLVRLLGFDVMLLSAIGCAAVAVVLIMMVHFPFRAPEDDITVVSLDRFFLPHGFPLFVNLQLIMLAVGILFSTSLTELFYAMMMVGFLGALLAQRFVFRDAEVKSEVVSGLILILAALLMLLTRTQQIVHFAAPAFIGFGLGLIGSRFLLFFIKLSRHCQRGTSQSTFLLGWESGIAWGLGIGLAFFSDHSHRALWVSLGLVIAALIMYNFTHNWFAKHKNR
;
A
#
# COMPACT_ATOMS: atom_id res chain seq x y z
N MET A 1 21.61 -35.26 7.21
CA MET A 1 21.53 -34.09 6.29
C MET A 1 20.38 -34.35 5.31
N ASN A 2 19.17 -33.94 5.63
CA ASN A 2 18.06 -34.01 4.68
C ASN A 2 18.20 -32.85 3.73
N SER A 3 18.65 -33.12 2.51
CA SER A 3 18.59 -32.17 1.40
C SER A 3 17.13 -31.76 1.22
N GLN A 4 16.80 -30.52 1.53
CA GLN A 4 15.49 -29.95 1.24
C GLN A 4 15.36 -29.90 -0.29
N ASN A 5 14.70 -30.88 -0.87
CA ASN A 5 14.26 -30.85 -2.25
C ASN A 5 13.11 -29.85 -2.38
N THR A 6 13.39 -28.57 -2.25
CA THR A 6 12.52 -27.56 -2.81
C THR A 6 12.76 -27.56 -4.33
N PRO A 7 11.72 -27.70 -5.16
CA PRO A 7 11.91 -27.65 -6.59
C PRO A 7 12.56 -26.33 -6.97
N VAL A 8 13.68 -26.38 -7.70
CA VAL A 8 14.37 -25.18 -8.19
C VAL A 8 13.53 -24.61 -9.32
N HIS A 9 12.93 -23.45 -9.10
CA HIS A 9 12.13 -22.77 -10.13
C HIS A 9 13.04 -21.86 -10.96
N ILE A 10 13.42 -22.33 -12.15
CA ILE A 10 14.25 -21.55 -13.09
C ILE A 10 13.53 -20.29 -13.58
N ARG A 11 12.18 -20.29 -13.58
CA ARG A 11 11.36 -19.16 -14.02
C ARG A 11 10.63 -18.55 -12.83
N LEU A 12 10.68 -17.20 -12.71
CA LEU A 12 9.99 -16.47 -11.64
C LEU A 12 8.46 -16.72 -11.64
N TRP A 13 7.87 -16.72 -12.83
CA TRP A 13 6.40 -16.83 -13.02
C TRP A 13 5.89 -18.27 -12.93
N HIS A 14 6.19 -18.96 -11.82
CA HIS A 14 5.66 -20.28 -11.52
C HIS A 14 4.37 -20.17 -10.67
N ARG A 15 3.69 -21.30 -10.48
CA ARG A 15 2.40 -21.39 -9.78
C ARG A 15 2.40 -20.68 -8.40
N ASP A 16 3.37 -20.99 -7.57
CA ASP A 16 3.38 -20.50 -6.16
C ASP A 16 3.62 -19.00 -6.11
N PHE A 17 4.45 -18.43 -7.00
CA PHE A 17 4.62 -16.99 -7.14
C PHE A 17 3.30 -16.30 -7.56
N TRP A 18 2.59 -16.87 -8.56
CA TRP A 18 1.30 -16.33 -8.97
C TRP A 18 0.27 -16.35 -7.83
N LEU A 19 0.18 -17.46 -7.08
CA LEU A 19 -0.73 -17.56 -5.94
C LEU A 19 -0.44 -16.47 -4.89
N MET A 20 0.83 -16.25 -4.57
CA MET A 20 1.23 -15.21 -3.61
C MET A 20 1.02 -13.80 -4.14
N ALA A 21 1.31 -13.53 -5.42
CA ALA A 21 1.09 -12.22 -6.03
C ALA A 21 -0.40 -11.86 -6.10
N ILE A 22 -1.27 -12.82 -6.44
CA ILE A 22 -2.73 -12.63 -6.44
C ILE A 22 -3.25 -12.49 -5.00
N ALA A 23 -2.74 -13.26 -4.05
CA ALA A 23 -3.10 -13.09 -2.64
C ALA A 23 -2.76 -11.69 -2.13
N ASN A 24 -1.59 -11.15 -2.48
CA ASN A 24 -1.20 -9.78 -2.15
C ASN A 24 -2.13 -8.74 -2.82
N PHE A 25 -2.50 -8.95 -4.06
CA PHE A 25 -3.45 -8.11 -4.77
C PHE A 25 -4.81 -8.09 -4.07
N LEU A 26 -5.37 -9.26 -3.74
CA LEU A 26 -6.68 -9.37 -3.10
C LEU A 26 -6.68 -8.83 -1.67
N LEU A 27 -5.60 -9.05 -0.93
CA LEU A 27 -5.41 -8.45 0.40
C LEU A 27 -5.41 -6.92 0.32
N ALA A 28 -4.69 -6.34 -0.63
CA ALA A 28 -4.68 -4.90 -0.85
C ALA A 28 -6.06 -4.39 -1.32
N MET A 29 -6.72 -5.11 -2.23
CA MET A 29 -8.08 -4.80 -2.70
C MET A 29 -9.07 -4.71 -1.54
N SER A 30 -9.04 -5.67 -0.59
CA SER A 30 -9.97 -5.71 0.55
C SER A 30 -9.93 -4.45 1.41
N VAL A 31 -8.76 -3.81 1.52
CA VAL A 31 -8.57 -2.58 2.31
C VAL A 31 -8.76 -1.32 1.46
N TYR A 32 -8.30 -1.33 0.22
CA TYR A 32 -8.39 -0.13 -0.63
C TYR A 32 -9.80 0.19 -1.12
N MET A 33 -10.71 -0.78 -1.15
CA MET A 33 -12.15 -0.51 -1.35
C MET A 33 -12.70 0.47 -0.31
N LEU A 34 -12.16 0.47 0.92
CA LEU A 34 -12.58 1.34 2.02
C LEU A 34 -12.06 2.78 1.89
N ILE A 35 -11.07 3.06 1.04
CA ILE A 35 -10.47 4.40 0.91
C ILE A 35 -11.52 5.47 0.58
N PRO A 36 -12.31 5.37 -0.51
CA PRO A 36 -13.33 6.36 -0.82
C PRO A 36 -14.67 6.10 -0.13
N THR A 37 -14.98 4.85 0.20
CA THR A 37 -16.34 4.47 0.62
C THR A 37 -16.57 4.66 2.11
N MET A 38 -15.57 4.40 2.94
CA MET A 38 -15.70 4.52 4.39
C MET A 38 -15.85 5.97 4.86
N PRO A 39 -15.10 6.98 4.35
CA PRO A 39 -15.35 8.37 4.70
C PRO A 39 -16.78 8.81 4.38
N GLN A 40 -17.31 8.40 3.23
CA GLN A 40 -18.69 8.70 2.84
C GLN A 40 -19.68 8.07 3.83
N TRP A 41 -19.48 6.81 4.20
CA TRP A 41 -20.31 6.12 5.18
C TRP A 41 -20.25 6.79 6.57
N LEU A 42 -19.07 7.15 7.05
CA LEU A 42 -18.90 7.83 8.34
C LEU A 42 -19.65 9.17 8.39
N MET A 43 -19.53 9.99 7.35
CA MET A 43 -20.15 11.31 7.32
C MET A 43 -21.64 11.27 6.99
N SER A 44 -22.07 10.43 6.04
CA SER A 44 -23.45 10.42 5.55
C SER A 44 -24.39 9.52 6.35
N THR A 45 -23.89 8.38 6.84
CA THR A 45 -24.72 7.38 7.54
C THR A 45 -24.56 7.45 9.05
N GLN A 46 -23.33 7.65 9.53
CA GLN A 46 -23.03 7.71 10.96
C GLN A 46 -23.05 9.14 11.52
N ASN A 47 -23.20 10.16 10.67
CA ASN A 47 -23.24 11.59 11.00
C ASN A 47 -21.97 12.07 11.74
N PHE A 48 -20.80 11.47 11.48
CA PHE A 48 -19.56 11.95 12.02
C PHE A 48 -19.12 13.23 11.33
N SER A 49 -18.54 14.15 12.10
CA SER A 49 -17.89 15.33 11.54
C SER A 49 -16.71 14.96 10.65
N ALA A 50 -16.31 15.90 9.80
CA ALA A 50 -15.13 15.72 8.94
C ALA A 50 -13.86 15.47 9.76
N LEU A 51 -13.70 16.16 10.90
CA LEU A 51 -12.57 15.95 11.81
C LEU A 51 -12.57 14.54 12.41
N GLU A 52 -13.70 14.07 12.92
CA GLU A 52 -13.84 12.72 13.48
C GLU A 52 -13.56 11.64 12.43
N SER A 53 -14.10 11.81 11.23
CA SER A 53 -13.83 10.92 10.09
C SER A 53 -12.35 10.92 9.71
N GLY A 54 -11.71 12.09 9.71
CA GLY A 54 -10.28 12.22 9.46
C GLY A 54 -9.41 11.52 10.50
N ILE A 55 -9.72 11.67 11.80
CA ILE A 55 -9.04 10.98 12.90
C ILE A 55 -9.20 9.45 12.75
N ALA A 56 -10.42 8.99 12.50
CA ALA A 56 -10.71 7.58 12.31
C ALA A 56 -9.91 6.99 11.13
N MET A 57 -9.89 7.67 9.97
CA MET A 57 -9.13 7.21 8.81
C MET A 57 -7.61 7.25 9.05
N GLY A 58 -7.11 8.27 9.74
CA GLY A 58 -5.68 8.40 10.10
C GLY A 58 -5.19 7.34 11.10
N ALA A 59 -6.07 6.84 11.98
CA ALA A 59 -5.75 5.80 12.95
C ALA A 59 -5.26 4.49 12.29
N PHE A 60 -5.74 4.18 11.09
CA PHE A 60 -5.23 3.07 10.29
C PHE A 60 -3.72 3.20 10.02
N GLY A 61 -3.26 4.40 9.66
CA GLY A 61 -1.84 4.67 9.42
C GLY A 61 -0.96 4.45 10.64
N VAL A 62 -1.46 4.76 11.86
CA VAL A 62 -0.75 4.47 13.11
C VAL A 62 -0.72 2.96 13.37
N GLY A 63 -1.84 2.28 13.13
CA GLY A 63 -1.96 0.84 13.27
C GLY A 63 -0.93 0.04 12.45
N LEU A 64 -0.58 0.48 11.24
CA LEU A 64 0.41 -0.18 10.37
C LEU A 64 1.75 -0.45 11.08
N PHE A 65 2.14 0.41 12.02
CA PHE A 65 3.40 0.26 12.76
C PHE A 65 3.28 -0.62 14.01
N ALA A 66 2.07 -0.85 14.52
CA ALA A 66 1.84 -1.41 15.85
C ALA A 66 2.46 -2.81 16.03
N LEU A 67 2.32 -3.69 15.04
CA LEU A 67 2.84 -5.06 15.12
C LEU A 67 4.20 -5.24 14.42
N GLY A 68 4.75 -4.19 13.82
CA GLY A 68 5.96 -4.26 13.01
C GLY A 68 7.18 -4.77 13.78
N VAL A 69 7.38 -4.30 15.00
CA VAL A 69 8.52 -4.70 15.86
C VAL A 69 8.50 -6.17 16.26
N PHE A 70 7.35 -6.84 16.15
CA PHE A 70 7.18 -8.25 16.50
C PHE A 70 7.26 -9.17 15.27
N VAL A 71 7.31 -8.65 14.05
CA VAL A 71 7.28 -9.44 12.81
C VAL A 71 8.40 -10.47 12.78
N SER A 72 9.63 -10.06 13.12
CA SER A 72 10.79 -10.96 13.12
C SER A 72 10.59 -12.13 14.06
N PHE A 73 10.16 -11.87 15.29
CA PHE A 73 9.86 -12.90 16.29
C PHE A 73 8.75 -13.85 15.81
N LEU A 74 7.63 -13.28 15.32
CA LEU A 74 6.47 -14.09 14.91
C LEU A 74 6.82 -15.04 13.75
N VAL A 75 7.56 -14.59 12.74
CA VAL A 75 7.89 -15.43 11.56
C VAL A 75 9.04 -16.40 11.81
N GLN A 76 9.80 -16.22 12.88
CA GLN A 76 10.86 -17.14 13.26
C GLN A 76 10.35 -18.20 14.26
N HIS A 77 9.45 -17.82 15.17
CA HIS A 77 8.91 -18.72 16.19
C HIS A 77 7.74 -19.57 15.68
N HIS A 78 6.99 -19.06 14.70
CA HIS A 78 5.82 -19.74 14.13
C HIS A 78 6.00 -19.98 12.63
N ARG A 79 5.19 -20.86 12.07
CA ARG A 79 5.13 -21.03 10.60
C ARG A 79 4.70 -19.73 9.95
N ARG A 80 5.50 -19.20 9.03
CA ARG A 80 5.33 -17.90 8.38
C ARG A 80 3.98 -17.77 7.68
N ASN A 81 3.55 -18.81 6.96
CA ASN A 81 2.23 -18.84 6.32
C ASN A 81 1.09 -18.78 7.33
N VAL A 82 1.21 -19.42 8.49
CA VAL A 82 0.19 -19.40 9.54
C VAL A 82 0.07 -17.99 10.15
N VAL A 83 1.18 -17.32 10.41
CA VAL A 83 1.18 -15.92 10.88
C VAL A 83 0.47 -15.02 9.87
N CYS A 84 0.80 -15.16 8.57
CA CYS A 84 0.16 -14.40 7.50
C CYS A 84 -1.36 -14.70 7.43
N ILE A 85 -1.76 -15.98 7.48
CA ILE A 85 -3.17 -16.39 7.43
C ILE A 85 -3.96 -15.76 8.57
N TRP A 86 -3.45 -15.83 9.83
CA TRP A 86 -4.14 -15.21 10.97
C TRP A 86 -4.23 -13.70 10.85
N ALA A 87 -3.21 -13.03 10.32
CA ALA A 87 -3.25 -11.61 10.07
C ALA A 87 -4.31 -11.24 8.99
N VAL A 88 -4.42 -12.00 7.90
CA VAL A 88 -5.44 -11.79 6.86
C VAL A 88 -6.85 -12.12 7.38
N ILE A 89 -7.01 -13.17 8.18
CA ILE A 89 -8.28 -13.46 8.88
C ILE A 89 -8.66 -12.28 9.78
N GLY A 90 -7.69 -11.70 10.50
CA GLY A 90 -7.89 -10.50 11.30
C GLY A 90 -8.40 -9.32 10.47
N VAL A 91 -7.84 -9.09 9.28
CA VAL A 91 -8.34 -8.07 8.34
C VAL A 91 -9.80 -8.35 7.98
N GLY A 92 -10.12 -9.58 7.56
CA GLY A 92 -11.49 -9.97 7.21
C GLY A 92 -12.47 -9.80 8.38
N ALA A 93 -12.08 -10.22 9.59
CA ALA A 93 -12.91 -10.10 10.81
C ALA A 93 -13.17 -8.63 11.19
N LEU A 94 -12.17 -7.75 11.05
CA LEU A 94 -12.34 -6.32 11.33
C LEU A 94 -13.19 -5.60 10.27
N ILE A 95 -13.18 -6.05 9.01
CA ILE A 95 -14.13 -5.58 7.99
C ILE A 95 -15.53 -6.14 8.29
N ALA A 96 -15.64 -7.40 8.74
CA ALA A 96 -16.92 -7.98 9.15
C ALA A 96 -17.52 -7.26 10.38
N LEU A 97 -16.70 -6.72 11.26
CA LEU A 97 -17.17 -5.86 12.35
C LEU A 97 -17.82 -4.58 11.80
N LEU A 98 -17.26 -3.96 10.75
CA LEU A 98 -17.90 -2.80 10.08
C LEU A 98 -19.24 -3.20 9.44
N TYR A 99 -19.30 -4.36 8.82
CA TYR A 99 -20.55 -4.88 8.26
C TYR A 99 -21.63 -5.07 9.36
N TYR A 100 -21.23 -5.59 10.51
CA TYR A 100 -22.15 -5.71 11.65
C TYR A 100 -22.60 -4.35 12.18
N LEU A 101 -21.70 -3.37 12.30
CA LEU A 101 -22.04 -2.01 12.75
C LEU A 101 -22.98 -1.30 11.77
N ASP A 102 -22.81 -1.49 10.46
CA ASP A 102 -23.71 -0.95 9.44
C ASP A 102 -25.11 -1.57 9.55
N ALA A 103 -25.19 -2.90 9.70
CA ALA A 103 -26.45 -3.64 9.82
C ALA A 103 -27.27 -3.24 11.07
N GLN A 104 -26.62 -2.88 12.18
CA GLN A 104 -27.29 -2.46 13.44
C GLN A 104 -27.78 -1.02 13.44
N ARG A 105 -27.63 -0.28 12.34
CA ARG A 105 -28.05 1.13 12.19
C ARG A 105 -27.75 1.98 13.44
N SER A 106 -26.48 2.21 13.71
CA SER A 106 -25.93 3.27 14.57
C SER A 106 -26.21 3.28 16.08
N GLN A 107 -26.93 2.35 16.68
CA GLN A 107 -27.12 2.39 18.14
C GLN A 107 -25.81 2.18 18.94
N PHE A 108 -24.75 1.64 18.30
CA PHE A 108 -23.47 1.30 18.95
C PHE A 108 -22.23 1.84 18.22
N CYS A 109 -22.40 2.67 17.16
CA CYS A 109 -21.26 3.20 16.41
C CYS A 109 -20.72 4.46 17.10
N ASP A 110 -19.86 4.25 18.11
CA ASP A 110 -19.13 5.33 18.77
C ASP A 110 -17.80 5.60 18.05
N LEU A 111 -17.37 6.87 18.05
CA LEU A 111 -16.09 7.29 17.46
C LEU A 111 -14.91 6.47 18.00
N GLY A 112 -14.87 6.21 19.30
CA GLY A 112 -13.82 5.41 19.93
C GLY A 112 -13.75 4.00 19.37
N LEU A 113 -14.89 3.34 19.15
CA LEU A 113 -14.96 2.02 18.54
C LEU A 113 -14.44 2.01 17.11
N VAL A 114 -14.80 3.03 16.31
CA VAL A 114 -14.31 3.14 14.93
C VAL A 114 -12.82 3.40 14.89
N ILE A 115 -12.27 4.26 15.76
CA ILE A 115 -10.83 4.51 15.87
C ILE A 115 -10.08 3.23 16.22
N ILE A 116 -10.56 2.47 17.21
CA ILE A 116 -9.96 1.19 17.62
C ILE A 116 -10.02 0.18 16.47
N GLN A 117 -11.17 0.07 15.80
CA GLN A 117 -11.33 -0.81 14.64
C GLN A 117 -10.37 -0.45 13.52
N ARG A 118 -10.23 0.86 13.19
CA ARG A 118 -9.30 1.34 12.14
C ARG A 118 -7.84 1.10 12.52
N PHE A 119 -7.47 1.35 13.76
CA PHE A 119 -6.14 1.06 14.28
C PHE A 119 -5.83 -0.45 14.20
N ALA A 120 -6.76 -1.29 14.69
CA ALA A 120 -6.60 -2.74 14.64
C ALA A 120 -6.53 -3.28 13.20
N LEU A 121 -7.36 -2.71 12.29
CA LEU A 121 -7.31 -3.05 10.87
C LEU A 121 -5.95 -2.69 10.26
N GLY A 122 -5.39 -1.51 10.60
CA GLY A 122 -4.05 -1.12 10.19
C GLY A 122 -2.98 -2.08 10.71
N ALA A 123 -3.08 -2.50 11.99
CA ALA A 123 -2.15 -3.45 12.61
C ALA A 123 -2.19 -4.84 11.93
N ALA A 124 -3.38 -5.37 11.70
CA ALA A 124 -3.56 -6.65 11.03
C ALA A 124 -3.09 -6.61 9.56
N PHE A 125 -3.45 -5.55 8.82
CA PHE A 125 -3.04 -5.36 7.44
C PHE A 125 -1.53 -5.15 7.31
N GLY A 126 -0.92 -4.33 8.18
CA GLY A 126 0.52 -4.10 8.22
C GLY A 126 1.28 -5.41 8.46
N LEU A 127 0.86 -6.19 9.45
CA LEU A 127 1.45 -7.51 9.71
C LEU A 127 1.29 -8.45 8.52
N ALA A 128 0.07 -8.55 7.95
CA ALA A 128 -0.19 -9.41 6.81
C ALA A 128 0.69 -9.04 5.60
N GLN A 129 0.75 -7.76 5.24
CA GLN A 129 1.57 -7.28 4.12
C GLN A 129 3.06 -7.48 4.36
N MET A 130 3.56 -7.17 5.56
CA MET A 130 4.96 -7.39 5.88
C MET A 130 5.34 -8.86 5.75
N VAL A 131 4.56 -9.77 6.32
CA VAL A 131 4.87 -11.21 6.23
C VAL A 131 4.74 -11.72 4.81
N LEU A 132 3.69 -11.32 4.08
CA LEU A 132 3.45 -11.78 2.71
C LEU A 132 4.57 -11.32 1.76
N THR A 133 4.92 -10.04 1.78
CA THR A 133 5.85 -9.47 0.80
C THR A 133 7.32 -9.60 1.21
N SER A 134 7.65 -9.45 2.49
CA SER A 134 9.03 -9.55 2.96
C SER A 134 9.52 -10.98 3.21
N THR A 135 8.59 -11.94 3.23
CA THR A 135 8.90 -13.33 3.59
C THR A 135 8.35 -14.32 2.57
N LEU A 136 7.01 -14.46 2.45
CA LEU A 136 6.41 -15.53 1.66
C LEU A 136 6.72 -15.41 0.16
N ILE A 137 6.55 -14.23 -0.43
CA ILE A 137 6.85 -13.99 -1.86
C ILE A 137 8.35 -14.19 -2.13
N ILE A 138 9.22 -13.76 -1.22
CA ILE A 138 10.66 -13.96 -1.35
C ILE A 138 11.02 -15.45 -1.25
N ASP A 139 10.37 -16.18 -0.37
CA ASP A 139 10.64 -17.62 -0.16
C ASP A 139 10.13 -18.49 -1.32
N THR A 140 9.19 -18.02 -2.14
CA THR A 140 8.79 -18.71 -3.38
C THR A 140 9.77 -18.49 -4.52
N SER A 141 10.75 -17.59 -4.39
CA SER A 141 11.68 -17.23 -5.46
C SER A 141 13.12 -17.62 -5.11
N GLU A 142 13.89 -17.99 -6.14
CA GLU A 142 15.32 -18.28 -6.01
C GLU A 142 16.10 -17.01 -5.61
N SER A 143 17.25 -17.20 -4.94
CA SER A 143 18.02 -16.10 -4.34
C SER A 143 18.39 -15.00 -5.34
N PHE A 144 18.68 -15.36 -6.60
CA PHE A 144 19.03 -14.43 -7.67
C PHE A 144 17.80 -13.69 -8.25
N GLN A 145 16.58 -14.22 -8.08
CA GLN A 145 15.32 -13.63 -8.58
C GLN A 145 14.58 -12.81 -7.53
N ARG A 146 14.99 -12.78 -6.28
CA ARG A 146 14.26 -12.12 -5.17
C ARG A 146 13.96 -10.63 -5.41
N THR A 147 14.89 -9.92 -6.04
CA THR A 147 14.67 -8.50 -6.37
C THR A 147 13.59 -8.34 -7.44
N GLU A 148 13.60 -9.19 -8.46
CA GLU A 148 12.59 -9.21 -9.51
C GLU A 148 11.23 -9.66 -8.97
N ALA A 149 11.20 -10.64 -8.08
CA ALA A 149 9.99 -11.10 -7.39
C ALA A 149 9.31 -9.97 -6.61
N ASN A 150 10.08 -9.25 -5.79
CA ASN A 150 9.57 -8.10 -5.03
C ASN A 150 9.07 -6.98 -5.95
N HIS A 151 9.83 -6.67 -7.00
CA HIS A 151 9.44 -5.66 -7.97
C HIS A 151 8.13 -6.05 -8.68
N SER A 152 8.03 -7.29 -9.16
CA SER A 152 6.83 -7.80 -9.82
C SER A 152 5.62 -7.85 -8.87
N ALA A 153 5.79 -8.36 -7.66
CA ALA A 153 4.72 -8.42 -6.67
C ALA A 153 4.21 -7.02 -6.27
N SER A 154 5.09 -6.02 -6.21
CA SER A 154 4.69 -4.64 -5.88
C SER A 154 3.80 -3.99 -6.93
N TRP A 155 3.81 -4.43 -8.18
CA TRP A 155 2.88 -3.98 -9.21
C TRP A 155 1.45 -4.43 -8.93
N PHE A 156 1.24 -5.61 -8.37
CA PHE A 156 -0.08 -6.07 -7.96
C PHE A 156 -0.70 -5.17 -6.89
N SER A 157 0.06 -4.75 -5.89
CA SER A 157 -0.44 -3.78 -4.89
C SER A 157 -0.77 -2.42 -5.49
N ARG A 158 0.01 -1.93 -6.48
CA ARG A 158 -0.30 -0.66 -7.18
C ARG A 158 -1.57 -0.78 -8.02
N PHE A 159 -1.77 -1.89 -8.71
CA PHE A 159 -3.02 -2.14 -9.43
C PHE A 159 -4.20 -2.19 -8.47
N ALA A 160 -4.03 -2.78 -7.29
CA ALA A 160 -5.06 -2.77 -6.25
C ALA A 160 -5.40 -1.36 -5.78
N LEU A 161 -4.41 -0.42 -5.71
CA LEU A 161 -4.63 0.98 -5.31
C LEU A 161 -5.57 1.73 -6.30
N SER A 162 -5.66 1.27 -7.52
CA SER A 162 -6.59 1.81 -8.53
C SER A 162 -7.91 1.00 -8.56
N LEU A 163 -7.80 -0.32 -8.69
CA LEU A 163 -8.98 -1.18 -8.86
C LEU A 163 -9.81 -1.31 -7.58
N GLY A 164 -9.17 -1.25 -6.39
CA GLY A 164 -9.88 -1.31 -5.11
C GLY A 164 -10.87 -0.16 -4.93
N PRO A 165 -10.43 1.10 -4.94
CA PRO A 165 -11.32 2.24 -4.84
C PRO A 165 -12.36 2.30 -5.95
N MET A 166 -11.98 1.97 -7.20
CA MET A 166 -12.90 1.91 -8.33
C MET A 166 -14.02 0.91 -8.08
N SER A 167 -13.67 -0.33 -7.73
CA SER A 167 -14.65 -1.38 -7.45
C SER A 167 -15.47 -1.08 -6.21
N GLY A 168 -14.86 -0.49 -5.18
CA GLY A 168 -15.55 -0.06 -3.96
C GLY A 168 -16.66 0.94 -4.26
N LEU A 169 -16.35 2.01 -4.98
CA LEU A 169 -17.35 3.01 -5.38
C LEU A 169 -18.44 2.42 -6.28
N LEU A 170 -18.04 1.60 -7.24
CA LEU A 170 -18.99 0.95 -8.14
C LEU A 170 -19.95 0.02 -7.40
N LEU A 171 -19.46 -0.79 -6.46
CA LEU A 171 -20.29 -1.69 -5.65
C LEU A 171 -21.23 -0.90 -4.74
N VAL A 172 -20.76 0.15 -4.07
CA VAL A 172 -21.62 1.01 -3.24
C VAL A 172 -22.73 1.63 -4.07
N ARG A 173 -22.40 2.14 -5.26
CA ARG A 173 -23.37 2.77 -6.16
C ARG A 173 -24.42 1.82 -6.69
N LEU A 174 -24.05 0.57 -7.03
CA LEU A 174 -24.94 -0.38 -7.69
C LEU A 174 -25.69 -1.27 -6.69
N LEU A 175 -25.05 -1.67 -5.59
CA LEU A 175 -25.53 -2.74 -4.72
C LEU A 175 -25.60 -2.33 -3.23
N GLY A 176 -24.96 -1.23 -2.83
CA GLY A 176 -24.93 -0.76 -1.46
C GLY A 176 -23.61 -0.99 -0.73
N PHE A 177 -23.46 -0.33 0.42
CA PHE A 177 -22.24 -0.37 1.23
C PHE A 177 -22.02 -1.76 1.87
N ASP A 178 -23.08 -2.44 2.25
CA ASP A 178 -23.09 -3.79 2.80
C ASP A 178 -22.49 -4.82 1.83
N VAL A 179 -22.89 -4.78 0.56
CA VAL A 179 -22.36 -5.67 -0.48
C VAL A 179 -20.88 -5.37 -0.79
N MET A 180 -20.48 -4.10 -0.74
CA MET A 180 -19.09 -3.71 -0.88
C MET A 180 -18.24 -4.31 0.26
N LEU A 181 -18.71 -4.24 1.53
CA LEU A 181 -18.04 -4.85 2.67
C LEU A 181 -17.94 -6.37 2.54
N LEU A 182 -19.02 -7.04 2.12
CA LEU A 182 -18.99 -8.48 1.84
C LEU A 182 -17.99 -8.84 0.74
N SER A 183 -17.88 -8.01 -0.29
CA SER A 183 -16.89 -8.20 -1.37
C SER A 183 -15.46 -8.05 -0.86
N ALA A 184 -15.22 -7.08 0.03
CA ALA A 184 -13.91 -6.87 0.67
C ALA A 184 -13.54 -8.07 1.58
N ILE A 185 -14.50 -8.60 2.36
CA ILE A 185 -14.32 -9.83 3.15
C ILE A 185 -14.03 -11.01 2.22
N GLY A 186 -14.76 -11.13 1.11
CA GLY A 186 -14.54 -12.17 0.10
C GLY A 186 -13.12 -12.13 -0.48
N CYS A 187 -12.58 -10.93 -0.80
CA CYS A 187 -11.21 -10.77 -1.24
C CYS A 187 -10.20 -11.28 -0.18
N ALA A 188 -10.40 -10.92 1.10
CA ALA A 188 -9.55 -11.40 2.18
C ALA A 188 -9.65 -12.94 2.35
N ALA A 189 -10.85 -13.51 2.27
CA ALA A 189 -11.05 -14.95 2.37
C ALA A 189 -10.37 -15.72 1.23
N VAL A 190 -10.49 -15.24 -0.02
CA VAL A 190 -9.80 -15.84 -1.17
C VAL A 190 -8.28 -15.71 -1.00
N ALA A 191 -7.77 -14.58 -0.51
CA ALA A 191 -6.34 -14.43 -0.22
C ALA A 191 -5.85 -15.49 0.79
N VAL A 192 -6.61 -15.78 1.86
CA VAL A 192 -6.31 -16.87 2.81
C VAL A 192 -6.22 -18.20 2.08
N VAL A 193 -7.20 -18.54 1.25
CA VAL A 193 -7.21 -19.81 0.49
C VAL A 193 -5.97 -19.94 -0.40
N LEU A 194 -5.60 -18.87 -1.11
CA LEU A 194 -4.42 -18.86 -1.97
C LEU A 194 -3.12 -19.08 -1.18
N ILE A 195 -3.00 -18.45 0.00
CA ILE A 195 -1.84 -18.63 0.88
C ILE A 195 -1.77 -20.07 1.41
N MET A 196 -2.92 -20.69 1.73
CA MET A 196 -2.98 -22.08 2.18
C MET A 196 -2.58 -23.09 1.11
N MET A 197 -2.76 -22.76 -0.18
CA MET A 197 -2.41 -23.64 -1.29
C MET A 197 -0.89 -23.77 -1.52
N VAL A 198 -0.08 -22.90 -0.91
CA VAL A 198 1.38 -22.95 -1.04
C VAL A 198 2.00 -23.56 0.20
N HIS A 199 2.89 -24.54 -0.01
CA HIS A 199 3.59 -25.21 1.08
C HIS A 199 4.90 -24.49 1.40
N PHE A 200 5.03 -24.02 2.66
CA PHE A 200 6.25 -23.41 3.15
C PHE A 200 6.92 -24.34 4.17
N PRO A 201 8.19 -24.71 3.96
CA PRO A 201 8.91 -25.55 4.92
C PRO A 201 9.11 -24.79 6.23
N PHE A 202 8.80 -25.47 7.37
CA PHE A 202 9.08 -24.91 8.68
C PHE A 202 10.57 -25.08 9.01
N ARG A 203 11.22 -23.99 9.42
CA ARG A 203 12.55 -24.02 10.02
C ARG A 203 12.40 -23.83 11.52
N ALA A 204 13.06 -24.66 12.30
CA ALA A 204 13.14 -24.49 13.74
C ALA A 204 13.70 -23.11 14.09
N PRO A 205 13.16 -22.42 15.12
CA PRO A 205 13.68 -21.14 15.57
C PRO A 205 15.13 -21.29 16.07
N GLU A 206 15.93 -20.24 15.91
CA GLU A 206 17.22 -20.10 16.59
C GLU A 206 16.97 -19.72 18.05
N ASP A 207 17.78 -20.25 19.00
CA ASP A 207 17.51 -20.15 20.44
C ASP A 207 17.59 -18.73 21.03
N ASP A 208 18.17 -17.76 20.32
CA ASP A 208 18.43 -16.37 20.80
C ASP A 208 17.64 -15.29 20.05
N ILE A 209 16.35 -15.49 19.80
CA ILE A 209 15.55 -14.49 19.07
C ILE A 209 14.98 -13.43 20.02
N THR A 210 15.36 -12.18 19.79
CA THR A 210 14.76 -11.05 20.52
C THR A 210 13.30 -10.83 20.11
N VAL A 211 12.41 -10.65 21.09
CA VAL A 211 10.96 -10.43 20.85
C VAL A 211 10.71 -9.13 20.06
N VAL A 212 11.49 -8.10 20.37
CA VAL A 212 11.38 -6.77 19.73
C VAL A 212 12.60 -6.57 18.84
N SER A 213 12.36 -6.36 17.55
CA SER A 213 13.41 -6.16 16.54
C SER A 213 12.97 -5.23 15.43
N LEU A 214 13.92 -4.46 14.87
CA LEU A 214 13.69 -3.70 13.64
C LEU A 214 13.86 -4.55 12.38
N ASP A 215 14.38 -5.77 12.50
CA ASP A 215 14.49 -6.68 11.36
C ASP A 215 13.10 -7.02 10.82
N ARG A 216 12.98 -7.10 9.48
CA ARG A 216 11.73 -7.30 8.73
C ARG A 216 10.64 -6.24 8.96
N PHE A 217 10.96 -5.19 9.72
CA PHE A 217 10.06 -4.08 10.02
C PHE A 217 10.53 -2.77 9.40
N PHE A 218 11.64 -2.20 9.90
CA PHE A 218 12.09 -0.87 9.48
C PHE A 218 13.61 -0.80 9.29
N LEU A 219 14.04 -0.20 8.16
CA LEU A 219 15.44 0.01 7.83
C LEU A 219 15.86 1.44 8.23
N PRO A 220 16.57 1.63 9.37
CA PRO A 220 16.90 2.98 9.86
C PRO A 220 17.74 3.78 8.86
N HIS A 221 18.67 3.12 8.16
CA HIS A 221 19.49 3.78 7.12
C HIS A 221 18.65 4.27 5.91
N GLY A 222 17.43 3.75 5.73
CA GLY A 222 16.51 4.19 4.69
C GLY A 222 15.65 5.39 5.07
N PHE A 223 15.82 5.98 6.26
CA PHE A 223 14.95 7.04 6.78
C PHE A 223 14.81 8.27 5.83
N PRO A 224 15.86 8.79 5.18
CA PRO A 224 15.70 9.90 4.23
C PRO A 224 14.81 9.54 3.03
N LEU A 225 14.93 8.32 2.51
CA LEU A 225 14.06 7.82 1.43
C LEU A 225 12.62 7.63 1.94
N PHE A 226 12.47 7.13 3.16
CA PHE A 226 11.17 6.94 3.79
C PHE A 226 10.41 8.26 3.91
N VAL A 227 11.03 9.32 4.43
CA VAL A 227 10.41 10.64 4.57
C VAL A 227 10.05 11.23 3.20
N ASN A 228 10.92 11.06 2.20
CA ASN A 228 10.63 11.55 0.86
C ASN A 228 9.43 10.83 0.23
N LEU A 229 9.38 9.49 0.33
CA LEU A 229 8.24 8.70 -0.11
C LEU A 229 6.96 9.07 0.66
N GLN A 230 7.08 9.28 1.97
CA GLN A 230 5.99 9.70 2.84
C GLN A 230 5.35 11.02 2.38
N LEU A 231 6.17 12.02 2.01
CA LEU A 231 5.66 13.32 1.50
C LEU A 231 4.86 13.13 0.21
N ILE A 232 5.34 12.28 -0.71
CA ILE A 232 4.65 12.00 -1.97
C ILE A 232 3.29 11.33 -1.69
N MET A 233 3.31 10.29 -0.86
CA MET A 233 2.10 9.53 -0.57
C MET A 233 1.11 10.29 0.32
N LEU A 234 1.59 11.20 1.16
CA LEU A 234 0.76 12.15 1.91
C LEU A 234 -0.02 13.06 0.96
N ALA A 235 0.64 13.61 -0.05
CA ALA A 235 -0.01 14.43 -1.08
C ALA A 235 -1.10 13.65 -1.83
N VAL A 236 -0.83 12.39 -2.17
CA VAL A 236 -1.80 11.50 -2.82
C VAL A 236 -2.97 11.17 -1.89
N GLY A 237 -2.71 10.91 -0.61
CA GLY A 237 -3.74 10.67 0.39
C GLY A 237 -4.66 11.89 0.58
N ILE A 238 -4.10 13.10 0.61
CA ILE A 238 -4.90 14.35 0.65
C ILE A 238 -5.75 14.48 -0.62
N LEU A 239 -5.20 14.15 -1.79
CA LEU A 239 -6.00 14.12 -3.03
C LEU A 239 -7.15 13.11 -2.93
N PHE A 240 -6.93 11.94 -2.33
CA PHE A 240 -7.96 10.91 -2.16
C PHE A 240 -9.05 11.30 -1.15
N SER A 241 -8.85 12.32 -0.32
CA SER A 241 -9.91 12.88 0.52
C SER A 241 -10.92 13.73 -0.24
N THR A 242 -10.60 14.13 -1.47
CA THR A 242 -11.55 14.85 -2.32
C THR A 242 -12.55 13.87 -2.94
N SER A 243 -13.71 14.39 -3.38
CA SER A 243 -14.77 13.58 -3.99
C SER A 243 -14.34 13.08 -5.38
N LEU A 244 -13.65 11.95 -5.42
CA LEU A 244 -13.18 11.30 -6.65
C LEU A 244 -14.22 10.29 -7.15
N THR A 245 -14.29 10.13 -8.47
CA THR A 245 -15.22 9.21 -9.14
C THR A 245 -14.55 7.87 -9.49
N GLU A 246 -15.35 6.88 -9.85
CA GLU A 246 -14.88 5.59 -10.35
C GLU A 246 -14.00 5.78 -11.60
N LEU A 247 -14.35 6.75 -12.45
CA LEU A 247 -13.60 7.08 -13.65
C LEU A 247 -12.17 7.57 -13.33
N PHE A 248 -12.01 8.36 -12.26
CA PHE A 248 -10.70 8.80 -11.80
C PHE A 248 -9.76 7.62 -11.53
N TYR A 249 -10.24 6.65 -10.77
CA TYR A 249 -9.46 5.46 -10.44
C TYR A 249 -9.25 4.56 -11.66
N ALA A 250 -10.22 4.43 -12.55
CA ALA A 250 -10.06 3.70 -13.80
C ALA A 250 -8.94 4.30 -14.68
N MET A 251 -8.92 5.63 -14.82
CA MET A 251 -7.87 6.32 -15.58
C MET A 251 -6.50 6.26 -14.89
N MET A 252 -6.47 6.25 -13.55
CA MET A 252 -5.24 6.00 -12.80
C MET A 252 -4.67 4.60 -13.11
N MET A 253 -5.52 3.59 -13.30
CA MET A 253 -5.08 2.24 -13.75
C MET A 253 -4.45 2.30 -15.14
N VAL A 254 -5.02 3.05 -16.08
CA VAL A 254 -4.41 3.26 -17.41
C VAL A 254 -3.02 3.87 -17.26
N GLY A 255 -2.85 4.82 -16.34
CA GLY A 255 -1.55 5.40 -16.01
C GLY A 255 -0.56 4.37 -15.48
N PHE A 256 -0.97 3.51 -14.55
CA PHE A 256 -0.10 2.43 -14.03
C PHE A 256 0.33 1.46 -15.13
N LEU A 257 -0.57 1.07 -16.03
CA LEU A 257 -0.24 0.22 -17.19
C LEU A 257 0.75 0.94 -18.13
N GLY A 258 0.53 2.23 -18.37
CA GLY A 258 1.45 3.07 -19.14
C GLY A 258 2.85 3.12 -18.52
N ALA A 259 2.96 3.29 -17.19
CA ALA A 259 4.23 3.29 -16.49
C ALA A 259 4.96 1.94 -16.59
N LEU A 260 4.23 0.83 -16.46
CA LEU A 260 4.79 -0.51 -16.62
C LEU A 260 5.40 -0.72 -18.02
N LEU A 261 4.69 -0.28 -19.05
CA LEU A 261 5.18 -0.34 -20.44
C LEU A 261 6.37 0.61 -20.64
N ALA A 262 6.28 1.84 -20.12
CA ALA A 262 7.35 2.82 -20.24
C ALA A 262 8.65 2.35 -19.56
N GLN A 263 8.58 1.72 -18.39
CA GLN A 263 9.75 1.14 -17.74
C GLN A 263 10.42 0.07 -18.59
N ARG A 264 9.64 -0.71 -19.32
CA ARG A 264 10.18 -1.78 -20.16
C ARG A 264 10.79 -1.26 -21.46
N PHE A 265 10.18 -0.26 -22.09
CA PHE A 265 10.53 0.17 -23.45
C PHE A 265 11.24 1.52 -23.52
N VAL A 266 10.91 2.47 -22.65
CA VAL A 266 11.42 3.85 -22.69
C VAL A 266 12.56 4.07 -21.69
N PHE A 267 12.38 3.59 -20.45
CA PHE A 267 13.33 3.84 -19.37
C PHE A 267 14.31 2.69 -19.12
N ARG A 268 14.46 1.77 -20.06
CA ARG A 268 15.32 0.59 -19.91
C ARG A 268 16.78 0.97 -19.56
N ASP A 269 17.31 1.97 -20.25
CA ASP A 269 18.69 2.45 -20.12
C ASP A 269 18.77 3.85 -19.48
N ALA A 270 17.65 4.38 -18.96
CA ALA A 270 17.60 5.70 -18.36
C ALA A 270 18.22 5.73 -16.96
N GLU A 271 18.78 6.88 -16.61
CA GLU A 271 19.21 7.12 -15.23
C GLU A 271 18.03 7.02 -14.27
N VAL A 272 18.21 6.32 -13.17
CA VAL A 272 17.17 6.08 -12.14
C VAL A 272 16.63 7.40 -11.57
N LYS A 273 17.49 8.44 -11.52
CA LYS A 273 17.10 9.79 -11.08
C LYS A 273 16.05 10.40 -12.01
N SER A 274 16.25 10.26 -13.33
CA SER A 274 15.35 10.86 -14.33
C SER A 274 13.94 10.27 -14.26
N GLU A 275 13.80 8.98 -13.98
CA GLU A 275 12.48 8.35 -13.86
C GLU A 275 11.68 8.90 -12.68
N VAL A 276 12.31 9.05 -11.51
CA VAL A 276 11.62 9.60 -10.33
C VAL A 276 11.25 11.06 -10.56
N VAL A 277 12.16 11.85 -11.12
CA VAL A 277 11.88 13.26 -11.45
C VAL A 277 10.75 13.37 -12.48
N SER A 278 10.76 12.55 -13.53
CA SER A 278 9.67 12.51 -14.51
C SER A 278 8.33 12.13 -13.86
N GLY A 279 8.34 11.14 -12.97
CA GLY A 279 7.15 10.76 -12.20
C GLY A 279 6.61 11.89 -11.33
N LEU A 280 7.47 12.63 -10.63
CA LEU A 280 7.08 13.78 -9.81
C LEU A 280 6.55 14.93 -10.67
N ILE A 281 7.18 15.22 -11.81
CA ILE A 281 6.72 16.25 -12.77
C ILE A 281 5.33 15.89 -13.32
N LEU A 282 5.08 14.62 -13.64
CA LEU A 282 3.76 14.19 -14.11
C LEU A 282 2.67 14.35 -13.04
N ILE A 283 2.98 14.05 -11.78
CA ILE A 283 2.03 14.29 -10.66
C ILE A 283 1.79 15.80 -10.49
N LEU A 284 2.83 16.62 -10.54
CA LEU A 284 2.70 18.09 -10.49
C LEU A 284 1.83 18.61 -11.63
N ALA A 285 2.08 18.17 -12.86
CA ALA A 285 1.27 18.54 -14.02
C ALA A 285 -0.20 18.14 -13.84
N ALA A 286 -0.47 16.94 -13.34
CA ALA A 286 -1.81 16.48 -13.08
C ALA A 286 -2.53 17.35 -12.03
N LEU A 287 -1.87 17.68 -10.91
CA LEU A 287 -2.44 18.53 -9.86
C LEU A 287 -2.69 19.95 -10.39
N LEU A 288 -1.77 20.51 -11.19
CA LEU A 288 -1.97 21.81 -11.85
C LEU A 288 -3.15 21.77 -12.84
N MET A 289 -3.30 20.69 -13.60
CA MET A 289 -4.46 20.53 -14.49
C MET A 289 -5.77 20.52 -13.69
N LEU A 290 -5.83 19.76 -12.58
CA LEU A 290 -7.01 19.70 -11.70
C LEU A 290 -7.32 21.06 -11.04
N LEU A 291 -6.29 21.88 -10.76
CA LEU A 291 -6.43 23.20 -10.15
C LEU A 291 -6.92 24.27 -11.14
N THR A 292 -6.45 24.20 -12.40
CA THR A 292 -6.57 25.33 -13.35
C THR A 292 -7.57 25.10 -14.46
N ARG A 293 -8.02 23.86 -14.69
CA ARG A 293 -8.85 23.48 -15.83
C ARG A 293 -10.06 22.67 -15.40
N THR A 294 -11.21 22.98 -15.98
CA THR A 294 -12.49 22.30 -15.75
C THR A 294 -12.96 21.48 -16.96
N GLN A 295 -12.13 21.38 -17.99
CA GLN A 295 -12.46 20.69 -19.23
C GLN A 295 -12.55 19.17 -18.99
N GLN A 296 -13.45 18.50 -19.69
CA GLN A 296 -13.67 17.07 -19.55
C GLN A 296 -12.39 16.23 -19.79
N ILE A 297 -11.50 16.65 -20.68
CA ILE A 297 -10.22 15.96 -20.94
C ILE A 297 -9.33 15.87 -19.69
N VAL A 298 -9.44 16.80 -18.75
CA VAL A 298 -8.65 16.80 -17.52
C VAL A 298 -9.05 15.64 -16.61
N HIS A 299 -10.35 15.28 -16.58
CA HIS A 299 -10.84 14.15 -15.79
C HIS A 299 -10.31 12.79 -16.29
N PHE A 300 -9.83 12.72 -17.52
CA PHE A 300 -9.14 11.54 -18.07
C PHE A 300 -7.61 11.65 -17.93
N ALA A 301 -7.02 12.78 -18.29
CA ALA A 301 -5.59 12.93 -18.38
C ALA A 301 -4.91 13.04 -17.00
N ALA A 302 -5.47 13.84 -16.09
CA ALA A 302 -4.85 14.06 -14.78
C ALA A 302 -4.71 12.78 -13.96
N PRO A 303 -5.74 11.93 -13.76
CA PRO A 303 -5.57 10.67 -13.03
C PRO A 303 -4.64 9.69 -13.76
N ALA A 304 -4.62 9.67 -15.09
CA ALA A 304 -3.67 8.86 -15.85
C ALA A 304 -2.21 9.32 -15.58
N PHE A 305 -1.94 10.62 -15.52
CA PHE A 305 -0.62 11.14 -15.17
C PHE A 305 -0.25 10.84 -13.71
N ILE A 306 -1.20 10.88 -12.77
CA ILE A 306 -0.98 10.47 -11.38
C ILE A 306 -0.59 9.00 -11.32
N GLY A 307 -1.36 8.10 -11.95
CA GLY A 307 -1.08 6.67 -11.99
C GLY A 307 0.27 6.37 -12.65
N PHE A 308 0.60 7.05 -13.74
CA PHE A 308 1.88 6.92 -14.44
C PHE A 308 3.04 7.37 -13.53
N GLY A 309 2.93 8.53 -12.91
CA GLY A 309 3.94 9.06 -11.99
C GLY A 309 4.17 8.16 -10.79
N LEU A 310 3.09 7.71 -10.14
CA LEU A 310 3.16 6.77 -9.01
C LEU A 310 3.75 5.41 -9.41
N GLY A 311 3.46 4.94 -10.61
CA GLY A 311 4.04 3.71 -11.16
C GLY A 311 5.56 3.79 -11.27
N LEU A 312 6.10 4.89 -11.81
CA LEU A 312 7.54 5.14 -11.91
C LEU A 312 8.18 5.28 -10.53
N ILE A 313 7.63 6.16 -9.69
CA ILE A 313 8.16 6.46 -8.36
C ILE A 313 8.20 5.21 -7.48
N GLY A 314 7.09 4.48 -7.39
CA GLY A 314 7.00 3.31 -6.53
C GLY A 314 8.00 2.22 -6.91
N SER A 315 8.22 1.98 -8.20
CA SER A 315 9.20 1.01 -8.69
C SER A 315 10.62 1.38 -8.29
N ARG A 316 10.97 2.66 -8.39
CA ARG A 316 12.34 3.14 -8.14
C ARG A 316 12.64 3.29 -6.66
N PHE A 317 11.67 3.78 -5.86
CA PHE A 317 11.85 3.83 -4.41
C PHE A 317 12.04 2.45 -3.81
N LEU A 318 11.27 1.45 -4.24
CA LEU A 318 11.47 0.06 -3.82
C LEU A 318 12.91 -0.41 -4.14
N LEU A 319 13.38 -0.16 -5.37
CA LEU A 319 14.75 -0.49 -5.76
C LEU A 319 15.79 0.25 -4.91
N PHE A 320 15.57 1.51 -4.55
CA PHE A 320 16.47 2.27 -3.68
C PHE A 320 16.57 1.63 -2.29
N PHE A 321 15.46 1.27 -1.67
CA PHE A 321 15.45 0.58 -0.38
C PHE A 321 16.20 -0.75 -0.45
N ILE A 322 15.99 -1.55 -1.51
CA ILE A 322 16.70 -2.81 -1.71
C ILE A 322 18.20 -2.58 -1.87
N LYS A 323 18.63 -1.54 -2.62
CA LYS A 323 20.05 -1.22 -2.81
C LYS A 323 20.73 -0.62 -1.58
N LEU A 324 20.00 -0.05 -0.64
CA LEU A 324 20.54 0.40 0.65
C LEU A 324 20.70 -0.73 1.65
N SER A 325 19.94 -1.80 1.50
CA SER A 325 19.96 -2.91 2.44
C SER A 325 21.11 -3.89 2.19
N ARG A 326 21.56 -4.54 3.25
CA ARG A 326 22.43 -5.72 3.15
C ARG A 326 21.62 -6.90 2.63
N HIS A 327 22.30 -7.94 2.16
CA HIS A 327 21.65 -9.11 1.55
C HIS A 327 20.59 -9.77 2.48
N CYS A 328 20.86 -9.83 3.78
CA CYS A 328 19.93 -10.36 4.80
C CYS A 328 18.76 -9.42 5.13
N GLN A 329 18.85 -8.11 4.79
CA GLN A 329 17.87 -7.08 5.13
C GLN A 329 16.89 -6.74 3.98
N ARG A 330 16.84 -7.53 2.91
CA ARG A 330 15.95 -7.27 1.76
C ARG A 330 14.47 -7.27 2.15
N GLY A 331 14.08 -8.15 3.07
CA GLY A 331 12.72 -8.16 3.62
C GLY A 331 12.41 -6.88 4.39
N THR A 332 13.34 -6.40 5.22
CA THR A 332 13.23 -5.15 5.96
C THR A 332 13.07 -3.94 5.04
N SER A 333 13.78 -3.94 3.89
CA SER A 333 13.64 -2.90 2.86
C SER A 333 12.23 -2.85 2.28
N GLN A 334 11.67 -4.01 1.97
CA GLN A 334 10.32 -4.13 1.42
C GLN A 334 9.28 -3.62 2.43
N SER A 335 9.40 -4.01 3.70
CA SER A 335 8.52 -3.53 4.77
C SER A 335 8.61 -2.02 4.96
N THR A 336 9.83 -1.45 4.94
CA THR A 336 10.03 0.00 5.09
C THR A 336 9.40 0.78 3.93
N PHE A 337 9.55 0.28 2.70
CA PHE A 337 8.89 0.86 1.54
C PHE A 337 7.37 0.83 1.68
N LEU A 338 6.79 -0.32 2.06
CA LEU A 338 5.35 -0.48 2.24
C LEU A 338 4.81 0.45 3.35
N LEU A 339 5.51 0.54 4.48
CA LEU A 339 5.13 1.45 5.55
C LEU A 339 5.08 2.90 5.08
N GLY A 340 6.08 3.36 4.33
CA GLY A 340 6.10 4.72 3.79
C GLY A 340 4.96 4.96 2.79
N TRP A 341 4.66 3.96 1.96
CA TRP A 341 3.59 4.04 0.98
C TRP A 341 2.21 4.09 1.64
N GLU A 342 1.90 3.10 2.47
CA GLU A 342 0.58 2.92 3.07
C GLU A 342 0.25 3.99 4.13
N SER A 343 1.20 4.28 5.02
CA SER A 343 0.97 5.29 6.06
C SER A 343 0.88 6.70 5.48
N GLY A 344 1.61 6.99 4.40
CA GLY A 344 1.47 8.26 3.68
C GLY A 344 0.06 8.45 3.15
N ILE A 345 -0.50 7.45 2.47
CA ILE A 345 -1.89 7.51 1.98
C ILE A 345 -2.87 7.68 3.15
N ALA A 346 -2.72 6.87 4.21
CA ALA A 346 -3.65 6.87 5.33
C ALA A 346 -3.65 8.21 6.09
N TRP A 347 -2.47 8.75 6.39
CA TRP A 347 -2.37 10.05 7.07
C TRP A 347 -2.77 11.19 6.16
N GLY A 348 -2.42 11.13 4.86
CA GLY A 348 -2.87 12.12 3.89
C GLY A 348 -4.40 12.15 3.78
N LEU A 349 -5.04 10.99 3.70
CA LEU A 349 -6.50 10.88 3.69
C LEU A 349 -7.11 11.43 4.99
N GLY A 350 -6.55 11.06 6.15
CA GLY A 350 -7.01 11.57 7.45
C GLY A 350 -6.90 13.09 7.57
N ILE A 351 -5.74 13.66 7.20
CA ILE A 351 -5.51 15.11 7.22
C ILE A 351 -6.42 15.81 6.20
N GLY A 352 -6.54 15.24 5.02
CA GLY A 352 -7.37 15.79 3.95
C GLY A 352 -8.84 15.90 4.36
N LEU A 353 -9.39 14.86 4.97
CA LEU A 353 -10.77 14.86 5.50
C LEU A 353 -10.91 15.85 6.66
N ALA A 354 -9.99 15.82 7.64
CA ALA A 354 -10.09 16.64 8.83
C ALA A 354 -10.07 18.15 8.55
N PHE A 355 -9.29 18.59 7.56
CA PHE A 355 -9.02 20.01 7.35
C PHE A 355 -9.48 20.57 6.01
N PHE A 356 -9.80 19.72 5.02
CA PHE A 356 -10.09 20.16 3.65
C PHE A 356 -11.35 19.55 3.05
N SER A 357 -12.20 18.85 3.81
CA SER A 357 -13.44 18.21 3.33
C SER A 357 -14.35 19.15 2.56
N ASP A 358 -14.51 20.39 3.06
CA ASP A 358 -15.37 21.42 2.45
C ASP A 358 -14.65 22.26 1.38
N HIS A 359 -13.35 22.04 1.19
CA HIS A 359 -12.50 22.88 0.36
C HIS A 359 -11.53 22.05 -0.51
N SER A 360 -12.07 21.27 -1.45
CA SER A 360 -11.28 20.42 -2.37
C SER A 360 -10.18 21.19 -3.09
N HIS A 361 -10.41 22.46 -3.42
CA HIS A 361 -9.40 23.32 -4.04
C HIS A 361 -8.19 23.58 -3.12
N ARG A 362 -8.40 23.74 -1.80
CA ARG A 362 -7.31 23.87 -0.82
C ARG A 362 -6.53 22.56 -0.68
N ALA A 363 -7.22 21.42 -0.67
CA ALA A 363 -6.59 20.10 -0.65
C ALA A 363 -5.61 19.93 -1.84
N LEU A 364 -6.03 20.34 -3.04
CA LEU A 364 -5.17 20.28 -4.23
C LEU A 364 -3.93 21.20 -4.13
N TRP A 365 -4.07 22.42 -3.58
CA TRP A 365 -2.94 23.32 -3.36
C TRP A 365 -1.94 22.74 -2.36
N VAL A 366 -2.42 22.16 -1.27
CA VAL A 366 -1.55 21.51 -0.26
C VAL A 366 -0.86 20.28 -0.87
N SER A 367 -1.59 19.44 -1.62
CA SER A 367 -1.01 18.31 -2.36
C SER A 367 0.09 18.77 -3.32
N LEU A 368 -0.14 19.85 -4.08
CA LEU A 368 0.84 20.43 -4.99
C LEU A 368 2.10 20.88 -4.24
N GLY A 369 1.93 21.61 -3.13
CA GLY A 369 3.04 22.07 -2.28
C GLY A 369 3.87 20.93 -1.73
N LEU A 370 3.23 19.84 -1.27
CA LEU A 370 3.90 18.63 -0.77
C LEU A 370 4.70 17.92 -1.87
N VAL A 371 4.17 17.81 -3.10
CA VAL A 371 4.91 17.20 -4.20
C VAL A 371 6.09 18.07 -4.63
N ILE A 372 5.96 19.41 -4.60
CA ILE A 372 7.09 20.33 -4.83
C ILE A 372 8.16 20.12 -3.75
N ALA A 373 7.75 20.07 -2.47
CA ALA A 373 8.69 19.81 -1.38
C ALA A 373 9.38 18.45 -1.52
N ALA A 374 8.64 17.42 -1.92
CA ALA A 374 9.20 16.10 -2.21
C ALA A 374 10.20 16.13 -3.39
N LEU A 375 9.94 16.89 -4.45
CA LEU A 375 10.85 17.04 -5.58
C LEU A 375 12.15 17.75 -5.17
N ILE A 376 12.05 18.81 -4.37
CA ILE A 376 13.22 19.51 -3.83
C ILE A 376 14.02 18.57 -2.93
N MET A 377 13.35 17.91 -1.99
CA MET A 377 13.98 16.96 -1.09
C MET A 377 14.62 15.78 -1.83
N TYR A 378 14.02 15.33 -2.94
CA TYR A 378 14.53 14.21 -3.72
C TYR A 378 15.94 14.47 -4.28
N ASN A 379 16.26 15.71 -4.67
CA ASN A 379 17.60 16.04 -5.13
C ASN A 379 18.67 15.80 -4.04
N PHE A 380 18.37 16.14 -2.79
CA PHE A 380 19.26 15.87 -1.66
C PHE A 380 19.29 14.38 -1.32
N THR A 381 18.12 13.75 -1.25
CA THR A 381 17.96 12.33 -0.94
C THR A 381 18.65 11.44 -1.98
N HIS A 382 18.56 11.80 -3.28
CA HIS A 382 19.24 11.04 -4.33
C HIS A 382 20.76 11.13 -4.22
N ASN A 383 21.30 12.32 -3.96
CA ASN A 383 22.76 12.50 -3.76
C ASN A 383 23.26 11.74 -2.52
N TRP A 384 22.47 11.76 -1.45
CA TRP A 384 22.75 10.96 -0.26
C TRP A 384 22.71 9.46 -0.58
N PHE A 385 21.67 8.98 -1.27
CA PHE A 385 21.54 7.59 -1.70
C PHE A 385 22.73 7.12 -2.56
N ALA A 386 23.15 7.94 -3.53
CA ALA A 386 24.28 7.59 -4.42
C ALA A 386 25.58 7.34 -3.67
N LYS A 387 25.77 8.01 -2.51
CA LYS A 387 26.95 7.84 -1.63
C LYS A 387 26.85 6.62 -0.69
N HIS A 388 25.62 6.20 -0.33
CA HIS A 388 25.39 5.17 0.70
C HIS A 388 24.86 3.84 0.15
N LYS A 389 24.56 3.75 -1.15
CA LYS A 389 24.09 2.50 -1.76
C LYS A 389 25.15 1.40 -1.66
N ASN A 390 24.73 0.20 -1.30
CA ASN A 390 25.57 -0.99 -1.42
C ASN A 390 25.75 -1.33 -2.91
N ARG A 391 26.94 -1.83 -3.26
CA ARG A 391 27.27 -2.22 -4.64
C ARG A 391 26.44 -3.40 -5.14
#